data_b5c6147b0d24278a6c5071a695ddf5e8
#
_entry.id   b5c6147b0d24278a6c5071a695ddf5e8
#
_cell.length_a   1.000
_cell.length_b   1.000
_cell.length_c   1.000
_cell.angle_alpha   90.00
_cell.angle_beta   90.00
_cell.angle_gamma   90.00
#
_symmetry.space_group_name_H-M   'P 1'
#
loop_
_entity.id
_entity.type
_entity.pdbx_description
1 polymer ?
#
loop_
_entity_poly.entity_id
_entity_poly.type
_entity_poly.pdbx_seq_one_letter_code
_entity_poly.pdbx_strand_id
1 'polypeptide(L)'
;MTQFIRKDFQVDEPDKTAVIRHDAPAPRPWEPSGILYLIGLPGSGKSAVAAGLARELGCPARTLPLDDPDAALEHIFADGPAVVEVPYKLLLGEVFRQRLQSTGRVLYLMASVEAMAQRLATTPEEQEKARERLGRLRTAYEPLIMQTLQLMAPADAPLDEVLADVLERVRM
;
A
#
# COMPACT_ATOMS: atom_id res chain seq x y z
N MET A 1 41.49 -13.12 -18.19
CA MET A 1 40.53 -12.07 -17.87
C MET A 1 39.30 -12.14 -18.77
N THR A 2 39.50 -12.16 -20.05
CA THR A 2 38.39 -12.15 -21.00
C THR A 2 37.53 -13.43 -20.93
N GLN A 3 38.09 -14.55 -20.56
CA GLN A 3 37.35 -15.80 -20.41
C GLN A 3 36.48 -15.83 -19.16
N PHE A 4 36.96 -15.23 -18.08
CA PHE A 4 36.18 -15.13 -16.83
C PHE A 4 34.96 -14.24 -17.03
N ILE A 5 35.18 -13.07 -17.59
CA ILE A 5 34.08 -12.13 -17.90
C ILE A 5 33.14 -12.72 -18.95
N ARG A 6 33.65 -13.47 -19.90
CA ARG A 6 32.86 -14.11 -20.94
C ARG A 6 32.01 -15.27 -20.40
N LYS A 7 32.50 -15.94 -19.35
CA LYS A 7 31.82 -17.05 -18.74
C LYS A 7 30.73 -16.55 -17.78
N ASP A 8 31.00 -15.47 -17.04
CA ASP A 8 30.01 -14.86 -16.18
C ASP A 8 29.00 -14.01 -16.96
N PHE A 9 29.46 -13.49 -18.11
CA PHE A 9 28.63 -12.67 -18.97
C PHE A 9 27.84 -13.47 -19.99
N GLN A 10 28.22 -14.67 -20.23
CA GLN A 10 27.30 -15.55 -20.89
C GLN A 10 26.10 -15.81 -20.02
N VAL A 11 25.90 -14.87 -19.03
CA VAL A 11 24.71 -14.95 -18.33
C VAL A 11 24.21 -16.24 -18.86
N ASP A 12 24.93 -17.14 -18.50
CA ASP A 12 24.76 -18.41 -19.06
C ASP A 12 23.35 -18.87 -18.84
N GLU A 13 22.55 -17.88 -18.35
CA GLU A 13 21.15 -18.00 -18.11
C GLU A 13 20.37 -16.72 -18.41
N PRO A 14 20.54 -16.06 -19.59
CA PRO A 14 19.69 -14.93 -19.94
C PRO A 14 18.23 -15.35 -20.00
N ASP A 15 17.98 -16.60 -20.32
CA ASP A 15 16.65 -17.19 -20.34
C ASP A 15 16.06 -17.35 -18.94
N LYS A 16 16.87 -17.66 -17.92
CA LYS A 16 16.41 -17.70 -16.54
C LYS A 16 15.97 -16.33 -16.03
N THR A 17 16.69 -15.29 -16.37
CA THR A 17 16.32 -13.93 -16.02
C THR A 17 15.05 -13.48 -16.74
N ALA A 18 14.89 -13.90 -17.98
CA ALA A 18 13.68 -13.66 -18.75
C ALA A 18 12.48 -14.47 -18.23
N VAL A 19 12.70 -15.75 -17.90
CA VAL A 19 11.69 -16.64 -17.32
C VAL A 19 11.20 -16.13 -15.97
N ILE A 20 12.10 -15.68 -15.09
CA ILE A 20 11.73 -15.10 -13.80
C ILE A 20 10.88 -13.84 -13.99
N ARG A 21 11.13 -13.07 -15.05
CA ARG A 21 10.31 -11.89 -15.39
C ARG A 21 8.96 -12.26 -15.99
N HIS A 22 8.87 -13.37 -16.69
CA HIS A 22 7.62 -13.85 -17.26
C HIS A 22 6.72 -14.55 -16.26
N ASP A 23 7.31 -15.15 -15.23
CA ASP A 23 6.55 -15.87 -14.20
C ASP A 23 6.02 -14.96 -13.10
N ALA A 24 6.45 -13.71 -13.05
CA ALA A 24 5.81 -12.72 -12.18
C ALA A 24 4.44 -12.39 -12.78
N PRO A 25 3.33 -12.75 -12.12
CA PRO A 25 2.01 -12.41 -12.62
C PRO A 25 1.93 -10.89 -12.78
N ALA A 26 1.56 -10.43 -13.96
CA ALA A 26 1.28 -9.02 -14.18
C ALA A 26 0.28 -8.53 -13.11
N PRO A 27 0.49 -7.37 -12.51
CA PRO A 27 -0.47 -6.82 -11.57
C PRO A 27 -1.84 -6.78 -12.26
N ARG A 28 -2.79 -7.51 -11.68
CA ARG A 28 -4.15 -7.52 -12.22
C ARG A 28 -4.77 -6.14 -12.03
N PRO A 29 -5.43 -5.58 -13.03
CA PRO A 29 -6.23 -4.39 -12.83
C PRO A 29 -7.21 -4.63 -11.67
N TRP A 30 -7.42 -3.61 -10.84
CA TRP A 30 -8.47 -3.72 -9.83
C TRP A 30 -9.84 -3.81 -10.52
N GLU A 31 -10.58 -4.83 -10.18
CA GLU A 31 -11.95 -4.98 -10.65
C GLU A 31 -12.91 -4.29 -9.67
N PRO A 32 -13.97 -3.64 -10.14
CA PRO A 32 -14.97 -3.05 -9.25
C PRO A 32 -15.63 -4.04 -8.27
N SER A 33 -15.51 -5.33 -8.54
CA SER A 33 -15.93 -6.42 -7.65
C SER A 33 -14.88 -6.84 -6.63
N GLY A 34 -13.70 -6.23 -6.65
CA GLY A 34 -12.55 -6.62 -5.83
C GLY A 34 -12.38 -5.82 -4.55
N ILE A 35 -11.33 -6.15 -3.82
CA ILE A 35 -10.91 -5.44 -2.61
C ILE A 35 -9.77 -4.48 -2.95
N LEU A 36 -9.89 -3.25 -2.51
CA LEU A 36 -8.83 -2.27 -2.56
C LEU A 36 -8.32 -2.00 -1.15
N TYR A 37 -7.10 -2.39 -0.88
CA TYR A 37 -6.44 -2.16 0.40
C TYR A 37 -5.68 -0.84 0.38
N LEU A 38 -5.90 0.01 1.39
CA LEU A 38 -5.15 1.23 1.61
C LEU A 38 -4.15 1.01 2.75
N ILE A 39 -2.89 1.20 2.45
CA ILE A 39 -1.80 1.16 3.43
C ILE A 39 -1.12 2.52 3.52
N GLY A 40 -0.54 2.81 4.67
CA GLY A 40 0.16 4.06 4.92
C GLY A 40 0.36 4.30 6.41
N LEU A 41 1.20 5.26 6.74
CA LEU A 41 1.50 5.64 8.12
C LEU A 41 0.39 6.54 8.71
N PRO A 42 0.38 6.74 10.04
CA PRO A 42 -0.55 7.67 10.67
C PRO A 42 -0.46 9.07 10.05
N GLY A 43 -1.59 9.69 9.80
CA GLY A 43 -1.64 11.02 9.18
C GLY A 43 -1.51 11.05 7.66
N SER A 44 -1.41 9.89 7.00
CA SER A 44 -1.37 9.81 5.52
C SER A 44 -2.71 10.08 4.84
N GLY A 45 -3.81 10.18 5.60
CA GLY A 45 -5.14 10.46 5.07
C GLY A 45 -5.94 9.23 4.64
N LYS A 46 -5.56 8.03 5.06
CA LYS A 46 -6.23 6.78 4.68
C LYS A 46 -7.75 6.81 4.88
N SER A 47 -8.21 7.25 6.05
CA SER A 47 -9.64 7.23 6.37
C SER A 47 -10.46 8.14 5.48
N ALA A 48 -9.95 9.35 5.21
CA ALA A 48 -10.62 10.30 4.32
C ALA A 48 -10.63 9.81 2.86
N VAL A 49 -9.50 9.25 2.42
CA VAL A 49 -9.39 8.67 1.07
C VAL A 49 -10.27 7.43 0.94
N ALA A 50 -10.29 6.55 1.95
CA ALA A 50 -11.16 5.36 1.95
C ALA A 50 -12.64 5.74 1.82
N ALA A 51 -13.10 6.70 2.59
CA ALA A 51 -14.48 7.18 2.52
C ALA A 51 -14.84 7.78 1.16
N GLY A 52 -13.93 8.59 0.60
CA GLY A 52 -14.10 9.17 -0.73
C GLY A 52 -14.14 8.12 -1.84
N LEU A 53 -13.20 7.19 -1.82
CA LEU A 53 -13.15 6.08 -2.79
C LEU A 53 -14.37 5.18 -2.71
N ALA A 54 -14.78 4.80 -1.51
CA ALA A 54 -15.95 3.97 -1.29
C ALA A 54 -17.21 4.59 -1.91
N ARG A 55 -17.39 5.89 -1.75
CA ARG A 55 -18.49 6.63 -2.35
C ARG A 55 -18.41 6.64 -3.88
N GLU A 56 -17.24 6.94 -4.44
CA GLU A 56 -17.04 7.01 -5.89
C GLU A 56 -17.13 5.63 -6.59
N LEU A 57 -16.75 4.58 -5.87
CA LEU A 57 -16.77 3.21 -6.37
C LEU A 57 -18.07 2.46 -6.05
N GLY A 58 -18.93 3.04 -5.23
CA GLY A 58 -20.21 2.44 -4.84
C GLY A 58 -20.07 1.20 -3.95
N CYS A 59 -19.05 1.16 -3.10
CA CYS A 59 -18.79 0.05 -2.19
C CYS A 59 -18.53 0.55 -0.76
N PRO A 60 -18.60 -0.31 0.27
CA PRO A 60 -18.33 0.11 1.64
C PRO A 60 -16.84 0.38 1.90
N ALA A 61 -16.56 1.31 2.82
CA ALA A 61 -15.26 1.45 3.45
C ALA A 61 -15.24 0.60 4.73
N ARG A 62 -14.14 -0.11 4.96
CA ARG A 62 -13.90 -0.95 6.13
C ARG A 62 -12.53 -0.66 6.72
N THR A 63 -12.37 -0.89 8.01
CA THR A 63 -11.06 -0.80 8.68
C THR A 63 -10.77 -2.15 9.33
N LEU A 64 -9.59 -2.71 9.09
CA LEU A 64 -9.20 -3.97 9.72
C LEU A 64 -8.87 -3.73 11.20
N PRO A 65 -9.37 -4.60 12.10
CA PRO A 65 -8.96 -4.57 13.50
C PRO A 65 -7.53 -5.09 13.65
N LEU A 66 -6.85 -4.67 14.72
CA LEU A 66 -5.56 -5.26 15.10
C LEU A 66 -5.71 -6.67 15.66
N ASP A 67 -6.84 -6.92 16.32
CA ASP A 67 -7.19 -8.23 16.84
C ASP A 67 -7.94 -9.03 15.75
N ASP A 68 -7.43 -10.20 15.45
CA ASP A 68 -8.01 -11.12 14.46
C ASP A 68 -8.35 -10.47 13.10
N PRO A 69 -7.36 -9.90 12.41
CA PRO A 69 -7.58 -9.29 11.10
C PRO A 69 -7.98 -10.33 10.04
N ASP A 70 -7.60 -11.58 10.20
CA ASP A 70 -7.93 -12.66 9.28
C ASP A 70 -9.41 -13.00 9.29
N ALA A 71 -10.04 -13.09 10.46
CA ALA A 71 -11.48 -13.27 10.56
C ALA A 71 -12.25 -12.08 9.98
N ALA A 72 -11.78 -10.87 10.20
CA ALA A 72 -12.36 -9.67 9.59
C ALA A 72 -12.28 -9.71 8.06
N LEU A 73 -11.16 -10.15 7.49
CA LEU A 73 -11.02 -10.33 6.04
C LEU A 73 -12.01 -11.34 5.48
N GLU A 74 -12.23 -12.49 6.16
CA GLU A 74 -13.21 -13.47 5.71
C GLU A 74 -14.63 -12.87 5.63
N HIS A 75 -15.03 -12.05 6.60
CA HIS A 75 -16.30 -11.34 6.55
C HIS A 75 -16.37 -10.35 5.39
N ILE A 76 -15.28 -9.60 5.15
CA ILE A 76 -15.21 -8.67 4.04
C ILE A 76 -15.32 -9.40 2.69
N PHE A 77 -14.67 -10.53 2.54
CA PHE A 77 -14.76 -11.34 1.31
C PHE A 77 -16.19 -11.87 1.08
N ALA A 78 -16.89 -12.25 2.14
CA ALA A 78 -18.27 -12.69 2.06
C ALA A 78 -19.23 -11.56 1.67
N ASP A 79 -18.95 -10.33 2.11
CA ASP A 79 -19.77 -9.14 1.82
C ASP A 79 -19.56 -8.60 0.40
N GLY A 80 -18.44 -8.90 -0.22
CA GLY A 80 -18.13 -8.46 -1.59
C GLY A 80 -17.12 -7.31 -1.67
N PRO A 81 -17.20 -6.46 -2.71
CA PRO A 81 -16.20 -5.42 -2.94
C PRO A 81 -16.19 -4.38 -1.82
N ALA A 82 -14.98 -3.92 -1.47
CA ALA A 82 -14.79 -2.94 -0.42
C ALA A 82 -13.47 -2.16 -0.58
N VAL A 83 -13.43 -0.96 -0.02
CA VAL A 83 -12.18 -0.23 0.24
C VAL A 83 -11.81 -0.49 1.70
N VAL A 84 -10.64 -1.05 1.93
CA VAL A 84 -10.22 -1.54 3.24
C VAL A 84 -8.97 -0.81 3.72
N GLU A 85 -9.10 -0.11 4.85
CA GLU A 85 -7.97 0.48 5.54
C GLU A 85 -7.20 -0.61 6.30
N VAL A 86 -5.90 -0.68 6.08
CA VAL A 86 -5.01 -1.62 6.76
C VAL A 86 -4.14 -0.86 7.74
N PRO A 87 -4.27 -1.09 9.05
CA PRO A 87 -3.35 -0.53 10.03
C PRO A 87 -1.90 -0.97 9.74
N TYR A 88 -0.97 -0.04 9.79
CA TYR A 88 0.43 -0.31 9.43
C TYR A 88 1.07 -1.43 10.28
N LYS A 89 0.64 -1.59 11.52
CA LYS A 89 1.15 -2.64 12.42
C LYS A 89 0.89 -4.06 11.90
N LEU A 90 -0.17 -4.25 11.12
CA LEU A 90 -0.47 -5.55 10.51
C LEU A 90 0.54 -5.95 9.43
N LEU A 91 1.28 -5.00 8.89
CA LEU A 91 2.30 -5.27 7.88
C LEU A 91 3.57 -5.95 8.43
N LEU A 92 3.70 -6.13 9.73
CA LEU A 92 4.77 -6.91 10.34
C LEU A 92 4.69 -8.40 9.95
N GLY A 93 3.50 -8.94 9.77
CA GLY A 93 3.28 -10.33 9.39
C GLY A 93 3.50 -10.56 7.89
N GLU A 94 4.50 -11.34 7.53
CA GLU A 94 4.78 -11.67 6.13
C GLU A 94 3.62 -12.40 5.44
N VAL A 95 3.07 -13.39 6.10
CA VAL A 95 1.92 -14.17 5.60
C VAL A 95 0.72 -13.24 5.37
N PHE A 96 0.50 -12.30 6.27
CA PHE A 96 -0.58 -11.33 6.13
C PHE A 96 -0.36 -10.40 4.92
N ARG A 97 0.88 -9.89 4.72
CA ARG A 97 1.20 -9.08 3.53
C ARG A 97 0.94 -9.84 2.23
N GLN A 98 1.37 -11.10 2.16
CA GLN A 98 1.12 -11.96 0.99
C GLN A 98 -0.38 -12.17 0.77
N ARG A 99 -1.15 -12.32 1.84
CA ARG A 99 -2.60 -12.44 1.77
C ARG A 99 -3.27 -11.20 1.18
N LEU A 100 -2.85 -10.01 1.59
CA LEU A 100 -3.35 -8.77 0.98
C LEU A 100 -3.08 -8.73 -0.52
N GLN A 101 -1.86 -9.06 -0.93
CA GLN A 101 -1.46 -9.04 -2.34
C GLN A 101 -2.21 -10.06 -3.20
N SER A 102 -2.58 -11.21 -2.62
CA SER A 102 -3.28 -12.28 -3.34
C SER A 102 -4.78 -12.11 -3.40
N THR A 103 -5.37 -11.34 -2.49
CA THR A 103 -6.83 -11.20 -2.34
C THR A 103 -7.39 -9.86 -2.82
N GLY A 104 -6.54 -8.90 -3.11
CA GLY A 104 -6.96 -7.60 -3.57
C GLY A 104 -5.81 -6.81 -4.15
N ARG A 105 -6.03 -5.54 -4.34
CA ARG A 105 -5.01 -4.60 -4.82
C ARG A 105 -4.56 -3.70 -3.67
N VAL A 106 -3.26 -3.58 -3.48
CA VAL A 106 -2.69 -2.83 -2.36
C VAL A 106 -2.17 -1.48 -2.86
N LEU A 107 -2.77 -0.41 -2.35
CA LEU A 107 -2.39 0.97 -2.67
C LEU A 107 -1.75 1.63 -1.46
N TYR A 108 -0.55 2.14 -1.64
CA TYR A 108 0.15 2.93 -0.64
C TYR A 108 -0.12 4.42 -0.82
N LEU A 109 -0.65 5.04 0.24
CA LEU A 109 -0.76 6.49 0.33
C LEU A 109 0.53 7.06 0.92
N MET A 110 1.36 7.61 0.06
CA MET A 110 2.65 8.16 0.44
C MET A 110 2.52 9.64 0.78
N ALA A 111 2.63 9.96 2.06
CA ALA A 111 2.69 11.34 2.54
C ALA A 111 4.08 11.65 3.12
N SER A 112 4.50 12.90 3.03
CA SER A 112 5.71 13.37 3.68
C SER A 112 5.53 13.37 5.21
N VAL A 113 6.63 13.21 5.93
CA VAL A 113 6.62 13.31 7.40
C VAL A 113 6.06 14.65 7.86
N GLU A 114 6.37 15.73 7.13
CA GLU A 114 5.86 17.06 7.43
C GLU A 114 4.34 17.14 7.29
N ALA A 115 3.80 16.67 6.18
CA ALA A 115 2.35 16.67 5.96
C ALA A 115 1.61 15.82 6.99
N MET A 116 2.15 14.65 7.31
CA MET A 116 1.58 13.78 8.34
C MET A 116 1.62 14.42 9.72
N ALA A 117 2.74 15.03 10.11
CA ALA A 117 2.88 15.71 11.38
C ALA A 117 1.90 16.88 11.55
N GLN A 118 1.73 17.66 10.50
CA GLN A 118 0.75 18.76 10.49
C GLN A 118 -0.69 18.29 10.65
N ARG A 119 -1.02 17.13 10.10
CA ARG A 119 -2.36 16.54 10.23
C ARG A 119 -2.63 15.92 11.60
N LEU A 120 -1.57 15.43 12.27
CA LEU A 120 -1.70 14.74 13.56
C LEU A 120 -1.60 15.67 14.77
N ALA A 121 -1.05 16.87 14.61
CA ALA A 121 -0.79 17.79 15.71
C ALA A 121 -1.06 19.24 15.32
N THR A 122 -1.54 20.00 16.28
CA THR A 122 -1.92 21.41 16.07
C THR A 122 -0.87 22.40 16.57
N THR A 123 -0.10 22.03 17.58
CA THR A 123 0.93 22.90 18.16
C THR A 123 2.31 22.59 17.58
N PRO A 124 3.24 23.57 17.48
CA PRO A 124 4.60 23.34 17.00
C PRO A 124 5.36 22.27 17.79
N GLU A 125 5.17 22.21 19.11
CA GLU A 125 5.82 21.23 19.98
C GLU A 125 5.30 19.80 19.70
N GLU A 126 3.99 19.65 19.55
CA GLU A 126 3.37 18.37 19.19
C GLU A 126 3.76 17.93 17.79
N GLN A 127 3.85 18.87 16.85
CA GLN A 127 4.31 18.56 15.48
C GLN A 127 5.75 18.06 15.46
N GLU A 128 6.64 18.63 16.28
CA GLU A 128 8.03 18.18 16.38
C GLU A 128 8.11 16.74 16.92
N LYS A 129 7.35 16.43 17.98
CA LYS A 129 7.24 15.07 18.50
C LYS A 129 6.66 14.09 17.48
N ALA A 130 5.66 14.54 16.73
CA ALA A 130 5.07 13.76 15.65
C ALA A 130 6.08 13.49 14.52
N ARG A 131 6.89 14.49 14.11
CA ARG A 131 7.95 14.29 13.12
C ARG A 131 8.96 13.23 13.55
N GLU A 132 9.43 13.29 14.78
CA GLU A 132 10.38 12.30 15.30
C GLU A 132 9.77 10.90 15.31
N ARG A 133 8.54 10.77 15.78
CA ARG A 133 7.82 9.49 15.80
C ARG A 133 7.60 8.94 14.40
N LEU A 134 7.11 9.76 13.49
CA LEU A 134 6.85 9.39 12.10
C LEU A 134 8.13 9.03 11.34
N GLY A 135 9.23 9.73 11.60
CA GLY A 135 10.54 9.39 11.05
C GLY A 135 10.99 7.98 11.46
N ARG A 136 10.83 7.63 12.74
CA ARG A 136 11.11 6.29 13.24
C ARG A 136 10.18 5.22 12.64
N LEU A 137 8.89 5.51 12.57
CA LEU A 137 7.90 4.61 11.94
C LEU A 137 8.21 4.39 10.47
N ARG A 138 8.53 5.44 9.74
CA ARG A 138 8.91 5.36 8.33
C ARG A 138 10.12 4.46 8.13
N THR A 139 11.16 4.64 8.90
CA THR A 139 12.36 3.79 8.84
C THR A 139 12.03 2.33 9.11
N ALA A 140 11.16 2.04 10.07
CA ALA A 140 10.81 0.67 10.46
C ALA A 140 9.85 0.00 9.46
N TYR A 141 8.87 0.72 8.92
CA TYR A 141 7.77 0.16 8.14
C TYR A 141 7.87 0.38 6.63
N GLU A 142 8.57 1.39 6.16
CA GLU A 142 8.67 1.67 4.72
C GLU A 142 9.21 0.48 3.92
N PRO A 143 10.22 -0.28 4.36
CA PRO A 143 10.64 -1.49 3.65
C PRO A 143 9.53 -2.52 3.52
N LEU A 144 8.70 -2.68 4.55
CA LEU A 144 7.56 -3.61 4.53
C LEU A 144 6.44 -3.11 3.59
N ILE A 145 6.20 -1.81 3.61
CA ILE A 145 5.25 -1.16 2.71
C ILE A 145 5.68 -1.35 1.26
N MET A 146 6.96 -1.11 0.97
CA MET A 146 7.51 -1.25 -0.39
C MET A 146 7.46 -2.69 -0.90
N GLN A 147 7.55 -3.67 -0.02
CA GLN A 147 7.38 -5.09 -0.37
C GLN A 147 5.90 -5.47 -0.60
N THR A 148 4.97 -4.69 -0.10
CA THR A 148 3.53 -5.03 -0.09
C THR A 148 2.76 -4.30 -1.17
N LEU A 149 3.11 -3.06 -1.46
CA LEU A 149 2.37 -2.22 -2.39
C LEU A 149 2.37 -2.76 -3.82
N GLN A 150 1.29 -2.52 -4.52
CA GLN A 150 1.15 -2.74 -5.96
C GLN A 150 0.91 -1.42 -6.69
N LEU A 151 0.33 -0.44 -6.00
CA LEU A 151 0.14 0.93 -6.45
C LEU A 151 0.61 1.90 -5.37
N MET A 152 1.00 3.08 -5.79
CA MET A 152 1.38 4.18 -4.91
C MET A 152 0.77 5.48 -5.40
N ALA A 153 0.26 6.28 -4.48
CA ALA A 153 -0.25 7.62 -4.77
C ALA A 153 0.32 8.63 -3.77
N PRO A 154 0.80 9.80 -4.25
CA PRO A 154 1.15 10.91 -3.38
C PRO A 154 -0.08 11.40 -2.61
N ALA A 155 0.10 11.70 -1.32
CA ALA A 155 -1.00 12.07 -0.44
C ALA A 155 -0.75 13.40 0.31
N ASP A 156 0.16 14.23 -0.17
CA ASP A 156 0.43 15.55 0.40
C ASP A 156 -0.54 16.63 -0.08
N ALA A 157 -1.15 16.43 -1.23
CA ALA A 157 -2.12 17.35 -1.82
C ALA A 157 -3.46 17.38 -1.06
N PRO A 158 -4.35 18.34 -1.34
CA PRO A 158 -5.71 18.33 -0.85
C PRO A 158 -6.47 17.06 -1.22
N LEU A 159 -7.44 16.69 -0.39
CA LEU A 159 -8.15 15.41 -0.50
C LEU A 159 -8.77 15.15 -1.87
N ASP A 160 -9.38 16.15 -2.47
CA ASP A 160 -10.01 16.06 -3.79
C ASP A 160 -9.00 15.73 -4.91
N GLU A 161 -7.82 16.32 -4.86
CA GLU A 161 -6.73 16.01 -5.79
C GLU A 161 -6.18 14.59 -5.56
N VAL A 162 -5.99 14.20 -4.31
CA VAL A 162 -5.55 12.83 -3.97
C VAL A 162 -6.57 11.80 -4.45
N LEU A 163 -7.87 12.05 -4.22
CA LEU A 163 -8.93 11.17 -4.69
C LEU A 163 -8.95 11.03 -6.21
N ALA A 164 -8.80 12.12 -6.93
CA ALA A 164 -8.76 12.10 -8.40
C ALA A 164 -7.58 11.26 -8.91
N ASP A 165 -6.39 11.48 -8.36
CA ASP A 165 -5.19 10.71 -8.72
C ASP A 165 -5.32 9.22 -8.39
N VAL A 166 -5.84 8.90 -7.22
CA VAL A 166 -6.05 7.50 -6.81
C VAL A 166 -7.08 6.82 -7.72
N LEU A 167 -8.19 7.47 -8.03
CA LEU A 167 -9.22 6.93 -8.92
C LEU A 167 -8.68 6.63 -10.32
N GLU A 168 -7.84 7.52 -10.85
CA GLU A 168 -7.18 7.30 -12.13
C GLU A 168 -6.29 6.06 -12.10
N ARG A 169 -5.45 5.92 -11.08
CA ARG A 169 -4.54 4.78 -10.91
C ARG A 169 -5.29 3.46 -10.71
N VAL A 170 -6.37 3.49 -9.97
CA VAL A 170 -7.18 2.29 -9.70
C VAL A 170 -7.91 1.81 -10.96
N ARG A 171 -8.30 2.71 -11.84
CA ARG A 171 -9.01 2.40 -13.09
C ARG A 171 -8.11 1.97 -14.24
N MET A 172 -6.80 2.25 -14.15
CA MET A 172 -5.81 1.76 -15.09
C MET A 172 -5.46 0.28 -14.86
#